data_4ad37d6b1ca5017007184b6de9d2077c
#
_entry.id   4ad37d6b1ca5017007184b6de9d2077c
#
_cell.length_a   1.000
_cell.length_b   1.000
_cell.length_c   1.000
_cell.angle_alpha   90.00
_cell.angle_beta   90.00
_cell.angle_gamma   90.00
#
_symmetry.space_group_name_H-M   'P 1'
#
loop_
_entity.id
_entity.type
_entity.pdbx_description
1 polymer ?
#
loop_
_entity_poly.entity_id
_entity_poly.type
_entity_poly.pdbx_seq_one_letter_code
_entity_poly.pdbx_strand_id
1 'polypeptide(L)'
;SRTRFILDVERLRTKWADSRLESVPLKTDPSLSIDYVWAEPRRKENLVIVSTGLHGIEGYVGSAMLKTFMDEFAPQLDPENTGLLLVHAINPYGMKNRRRYNENNVDLNRNFVWDEVFDPQVNSDYEPLIPLVNPARPIANLFASDAAFLTRLVGSILKLGILRIRQGMLSGQYRHPRGVQFGGQSTQESTHLMRGLFQQAFDAYGQVIHLDMHTGYGPRYQMSMVNSTREPASGPELVERFKYPLIVAATPSDFYTVTGDITEYFYQLRDEKYPSKKLFATCFEFGTFGDSLPAQIRSMRATILENRLFQHGAKTDALRGAVRKEYEELFFPAEEKWREKAVADCRQATTGILRAYSLVK
;
A
#
# COMPACT_ATOMS: atom_id res chain seq x y z
N SER A 1 0.06 -7.35 -16.24
CA SER A 1 -0.29 -5.96 -15.86
C SER A 1 0.67 -4.93 -16.48
N ARG A 2 2.01 -5.09 -16.32
CA ARG A 2 3.02 -4.15 -16.85
C ARG A 2 2.85 -3.85 -18.34
N THR A 3 2.84 -4.86 -19.20
CA THR A 3 2.66 -4.69 -20.65
C THR A 3 1.39 -3.91 -20.98
N ARG A 4 0.28 -4.20 -20.28
CA ARG A 4 -0.97 -3.48 -20.46
C ARG A 4 -0.84 -2.01 -20.04
N PHE A 5 -0.21 -1.73 -18.89
CA PHE A 5 0.01 -0.35 -18.46
C PHE A 5 0.78 0.46 -19.50
N ILE A 6 1.88 -0.08 -20.04
CA ILE A 6 2.67 0.56 -21.08
C ILE A 6 1.84 0.85 -22.33
N LEU A 7 1.01 -0.10 -22.77
CA LEU A 7 0.11 0.09 -23.93
C LEU A 7 -1.00 1.13 -23.64
N ASP A 8 -1.52 1.15 -22.42
CA ASP A 8 -2.56 2.09 -22.02
C ASP A 8 -2.01 3.54 -21.94
N VAL A 9 -0.72 3.72 -21.64
CA VAL A 9 -0.05 5.05 -21.66
C VAL A 9 -0.10 5.72 -23.04
N GLU A 10 -0.03 4.95 -24.12
CA GLU A 10 -0.11 5.52 -25.48
C GLU A 10 -1.46 6.26 -25.71
N ARG A 11 -2.53 5.83 -25.05
CA ARG A 11 -3.83 6.52 -25.13
C ARG A 11 -3.83 7.85 -24.38
N LEU A 12 -3.02 8.03 -23.34
CA LEU A 12 -2.90 9.29 -22.64
C LEU A 12 -2.27 10.37 -23.53
N ARG A 13 -1.34 9.99 -24.42
CA ARG A 13 -0.67 10.91 -25.35
C ARG A 13 -1.62 11.63 -26.30
N THR A 14 -2.78 11.05 -26.59
CA THR A 14 -3.80 11.71 -27.40
C THR A 14 -4.39 12.94 -26.72
N LYS A 15 -4.32 13.02 -25.40
CA LYS A 15 -4.88 14.09 -24.60
C LYS A 15 -3.78 14.94 -23.91
N TRP A 16 -2.71 14.32 -23.45
CA TRP A 16 -1.50 14.96 -22.93
C TRP A 16 -0.34 14.68 -23.88
N ALA A 17 -0.09 15.59 -24.81
CA ALA A 17 0.96 15.41 -25.82
C ALA A 17 2.36 15.25 -25.18
N ASP A 18 2.60 15.93 -24.06
CA ASP A 18 3.87 15.88 -23.32
C ASP A 18 3.87 14.75 -22.26
N SER A 19 3.42 13.54 -22.64
CA SER A 19 3.47 12.39 -21.76
C SER A 19 4.79 11.64 -21.89
N ARG A 20 5.47 11.43 -20.75
CA ARG A 20 6.75 10.71 -20.66
C ARG A 20 6.56 9.46 -19.83
N LEU A 21 6.79 8.30 -20.46
CA LEU A 21 6.87 7.01 -19.79
C LEU A 21 8.32 6.75 -19.40
N GLU A 22 8.55 6.55 -18.12
CA GLU A 22 9.83 6.20 -17.55
C GLU A 22 9.79 4.79 -16.97
N SER A 23 10.89 4.05 -17.13
CA SER A 23 11.06 2.70 -16.60
C SER A 23 12.38 2.65 -15.84
N VAL A 24 12.31 2.65 -14.52
CA VAL A 24 13.50 2.60 -13.65
C VAL A 24 13.76 1.15 -13.26
N PRO A 25 14.82 0.52 -13.82
CA PRO A 25 15.15 -0.87 -13.49
C PRO A 25 15.66 -0.98 -12.05
N LEU A 26 15.30 -2.07 -11.36
CA LEU A 26 15.87 -2.38 -10.05
C LEU A 26 17.34 -2.76 -10.18
N LYS A 27 18.20 -2.28 -9.28
CA LYS A 27 19.62 -2.62 -9.26
C LYS A 27 19.86 -4.10 -9.00
N THR A 28 19.00 -4.71 -8.18
CA THR A 28 19.09 -6.13 -7.79
C THR A 28 18.61 -7.09 -8.88
N ASP A 29 17.64 -6.68 -9.71
CA ASP A 29 17.12 -7.44 -10.85
C ASP A 29 16.70 -6.46 -11.97
N PRO A 30 17.60 -6.10 -12.90
CA PRO A 30 17.29 -5.16 -13.98
C PRO A 30 16.21 -5.61 -14.95
N SER A 31 15.74 -6.87 -14.88
CA SER A 31 14.57 -7.33 -15.63
C SER A 31 13.24 -6.78 -15.08
N LEU A 32 13.28 -6.23 -13.88
CA LEU A 32 12.16 -5.60 -13.18
C LEU A 32 12.34 -4.09 -13.16
N SER A 33 11.27 -3.36 -13.35
CA SER A 33 11.29 -1.89 -13.33
C SER A 33 10.09 -1.33 -12.59
N ILE A 34 10.29 -0.17 -12.00
CA ILE A 34 9.21 0.72 -11.59
C ILE A 34 8.88 1.58 -12.80
N ASP A 35 7.67 1.40 -13.35
CA ASP A 35 7.23 2.15 -14.50
C ASP A 35 6.28 3.27 -14.06
N TYR A 36 6.50 4.48 -14.55
CA TYR A 36 5.60 5.59 -14.27
C TYR A 36 5.46 6.51 -15.48
N VAL A 37 4.34 7.19 -15.55
CA VAL A 37 4.09 8.20 -16.58
C VAL A 37 3.82 9.55 -15.94
N TRP A 38 4.53 10.56 -16.41
CA TRP A 38 4.18 11.96 -16.27
C TRP A 38 3.39 12.39 -17.50
N ALA A 39 2.14 12.77 -17.33
CA ALA A 39 1.33 13.41 -18.36
C ALA A 39 1.17 14.87 -17.98
N GLU A 40 1.95 15.75 -18.62
CA GLU A 40 2.06 17.15 -18.23
C GLU A 40 0.95 18.00 -18.88
N PRO A 41 0.26 18.87 -18.09
CA PRO A 41 -0.73 19.81 -18.58
C PRO A 41 -0.03 21.05 -19.16
N ARG A 42 -0.76 21.90 -19.88
CA ARG A 42 -0.22 23.18 -20.35
C ARG A 42 0.09 24.14 -19.20
N ARG A 43 -0.77 24.18 -18.17
CA ARG A 43 -0.57 24.95 -16.93
C ARG A 43 -0.52 23.98 -15.75
N LYS A 44 0.54 23.98 -14.99
CA LYS A 44 0.79 23.08 -13.88
C LYS A 44 0.02 23.52 -12.60
N GLU A 45 -1.31 23.54 -12.67
CA GLU A 45 -2.16 23.93 -11.54
C GLU A 45 -2.42 22.74 -10.62
N ASN A 46 -2.92 21.61 -11.18
CA ASN A 46 -3.32 20.42 -10.47
C ASN A 46 -2.54 19.20 -10.94
N LEU A 47 -2.22 18.31 -10.01
CA LEU A 47 -1.66 16.98 -10.30
C LEU A 47 -2.48 15.91 -9.60
N VAL A 48 -2.88 14.88 -10.35
CA VAL A 48 -3.44 13.65 -9.78
C VAL A 48 -2.40 12.55 -9.86
N ILE A 49 -2.01 12.01 -8.70
CA ILE A 49 -1.09 10.88 -8.56
C ILE A 49 -1.93 9.65 -8.24
N VAL A 50 -1.75 8.58 -9.01
CA VAL A 50 -2.29 7.26 -8.69
C VAL A 50 -1.13 6.28 -8.61
N SER A 51 -0.86 5.73 -7.43
CA SER A 51 0.21 4.78 -7.20
C SER A 51 -0.32 3.39 -6.84
N THR A 52 0.44 2.37 -7.22
CA THR A 52 0.05 0.98 -7.01
C THR A 52 1.23 0.11 -6.62
N GLY A 53 0.94 -0.95 -5.89
CA GLY A 53 1.92 -1.98 -5.61
C GLY A 53 3.07 -1.53 -4.73
N LEU A 54 2.83 -0.62 -3.78
CA LEU A 54 3.76 -0.33 -2.68
C LEU A 54 4.04 -1.63 -1.92
N HIS A 55 2.99 -2.37 -1.60
CA HIS A 55 3.11 -3.78 -1.28
C HIS A 55 2.93 -4.59 -2.58
N GLY A 56 3.95 -5.33 -2.98
CA GLY A 56 3.99 -5.88 -4.33
C GLY A 56 2.79 -6.73 -4.73
N ILE A 57 2.34 -7.64 -3.88
CA ILE A 57 1.20 -8.53 -4.15
C ILE A 57 -0.11 -7.75 -4.38
N GLU A 58 -0.30 -6.62 -3.73
CA GLU A 58 -1.47 -5.74 -3.86
C GLU A 58 -1.52 -5.05 -5.23
N GLY A 59 -0.38 -4.96 -5.92
CA GLY A 59 -0.26 -4.41 -7.26
C GLY A 59 -1.13 -5.08 -8.32
N TYR A 60 -1.64 -6.30 -8.08
CA TYR A 60 -2.59 -6.94 -8.99
C TYR A 60 -3.95 -6.23 -8.97
N VAL A 61 -4.47 -5.91 -7.79
CA VAL A 61 -5.70 -5.11 -7.63
C VAL A 61 -5.42 -3.67 -8.01
N GLY A 62 -4.33 -3.07 -7.49
CA GLY A 62 -3.94 -1.71 -7.83
C GLY A 62 -3.81 -1.48 -9.33
N SER A 63 -3.27 -2.45 -10.09
CA SER A 63 -3.20 -2.38 -11.55
C SER A 63 -4.58 -2.38 -12.23
N ALA A 64 -5.58 -3.04 -11.64
CA ALA A 64 -6.94 -2.99 -12.15
C ALA A 64 -7.59 -1.62 -11.86
N MET A 65 -7.38 -1.07 -10.66
CA MET A 65 -7.87 0.26 -10.28
C MET A 65 -7.20 1.37 -11.09
N LEU A 66 -5.88 1.26 -11.32
CA LEU A 66 -5.15 2.17 -12.20
C LEU A 66 -5.72 2.15 -13.63
N LYS A 67 -6.03 0.95 -14.14
CA LYS A 67 -6.70 0.84 -15.45
C LYS A 67 -8.08 1.49 -15.45
N THR A 68 -8.88 1.25 -14.43
CA THR A 68 -10.19 1.91 -14.27
C THR A 68 -10.02 3.44 -14.28
N PHE A 69 -9.02 3.97 -13.57
CA PHE A 69 -8.71 5.40 -13.57
C PHE A 69 -8.35 5.90 -14.97
N MET A 70 -7.46 5.19 -15.68
CA MET A 70 -7.04 5.57 -17.03
C MET A 70 -8.17 5.51 -18.06
N ASP A 71 -9.07 4.55 -17.94
CA ASP A 71 -10.17 4.37 -18.89
C ASP A 71 -11.35 5.32 -18.63
N GLU A 72 -11.65 5.61 -17.36
CA GLU A 72 -12.90 6.25 -16.98
C GLU A 72 -12.71 7.70 -16.47
N PHE A 73 -11.62 7.98 -15.75
CA PHE A 73 -11.41 9.29 -15.13
C PHE A 73 -10.44 10.18 -15.90
N ALA A 74 -9.31 9.66 -16.36
CA ALA A 74 -8.37 10.43 -17.14
C ALA A 74 -9.01 11.13 -18.36
N PRO A 75 -9.95 10.50 -19.11
CA PRO A 75 -10.64 11.19 -20.21
C PRO A 75 -11.50 12.38 -19.77
N GLN A 76 -11.91 12.47 -18.50
CA GLN A 76 -12.73 13.57 -17.98
C GLN A 76 -11.94 14.77 -17.48
N LEU A 77 -10.63 14.58 -17.17
CA LEU A 77 -9.76 15.64 -16.65
C LEU A 77 -9.37 16.62 -17.76
N ASP A 78 -9.19 17.89 -17.39
CA ASP A 78 -8.80 18.94 -18.33
C ASP A 78 -7.25 18.99 -18.49
N PRO A 79 -6.71 18.66 -19.68
CA PRO A 79 -5.26 18.68 -19.92
C PRO A 79 -4.68 20.11 -19.97
N GLU A 80 -5.51 21.13 -19.94
CA GLU A 80 -5.03 22.51 -19.86
C GLU A 80 -4.44 22.84 -18.48
N ASN A 81 -4.99 22.24 -17.40
CA ASN A 81 -4.62 22.62 -16.03
C ASN A 81 -4.35 21.42 -15.10
N THR A 82 -4.59 20.19 -15.53
CA THR A 82 -4.46 18.99 -14.68
C THR A 82 -3.53 17.98 -15.31
N GLY A 83 -2.42 17.69 -14.62
CA GLY A 83 -1.47 16.64 -14.97
C GLY A 83 -1.73 15.34 -14.25
N LEU A 84 -1.07 14.28 -14.72
CA LEU A 84 -1.12 12.95 -14.12
C LEU A 84 0.29 12.45 -13.79
N LEU A 85 0.44 11.79 -12.65
CA LEU A 85 1.55 10.91 -12.34
C LEU A 85 0.97 9.53 -11.99
N LEU A 86 1.14 8.56 -12.88
CA LEU A 86 0.62 7.20 -12.71
C LEU A 86 1.80 6.24 -12.51
N VAL A 87 1.82 5.50 -11.39
CA VAL A 87 2.94 4.62 -11.02
C VAL A 87 2.51 3.15 -10.98
N HIS A 88 3.20 2.32 -11.75
CA HIS A 88 2.99 0.88 -11.84
C HIS A 88 4.33 0.11 -11.90
N ALA A 89 4.71 -0.69 -10.96
CA ALA A 89 4.30 -0.78 -9.56
C ALA A 89 5.52 -0.39 -8.71
N ILE A 90 5.31 0.22 -7.53
CA ILE A 90 6.40 0.70 -6.67
C ILE A 90 7.32 -0.45 -6.25
N ASN A 91 6.76 -1.66 -6.03
CA ASN A 91 7.49 -2.87 -5.69
C ASN A 91 7.32 -3.97 -6.77
N PRO A 92 8.03 -3.87 -7.90
CA PRO A 92 7.89 -4.86 -8.98
C PRO A 92 8.42 -6.24 -8.59
N TYR A 93 9.41 -6.34 -7.68
CA TYR A 93 9.88 -7.61 -7.14
C TYR A 93 8.80 -8.33 -6.34
N GLY A 94 8.18 -7.64 -5.39
CA GLY A 94 7.10 -8.20 -4.59
C GLY A 94 5.90 -8.58 -5.46
N MET A 95 5.56 -7.77 -6.46
CA MET A 95 4.51 -8.10 -7.42
C MET A 95 4.81 -9.38 -8.20
N LYS A 96 6.00 -9.51 -8.81
CA LYS A 96 6.44 -10.71 -9.55
C LYS A 96 6.40 -11.97 -8.68
N ASN A 97 6.86 -11.86 -7.43
CA ASN A 97 6.99 -12.98 -6.52
C ASN A 97 5.75 -13.20 -5.63
N ARG A 98 4.68 -12.41 -5.81
CA ARG A 98 3.44 -12.44 -5.02
C ARG A 98 3.71 -12.26 -3.53
N ARG A 99 4.58 -11.30 -3.20
CA ARG A 99 4.98 -10.93 -1.85
C ARG A 99 4.56 -9.49 -1.52
N ARG A 100 4.32 -9.25 -0.24
CA ARG A 100 4.14 -7.89 0.29
C ARG A 100 5.46 -7.11 0.20
N TYR A 101 6.55 -7.75 0.62
CA TYR A 101 7.88 -7.18 0.81
C TYR A 101 8.68 -7.09 -0.49
N ASN A 102 9.68 -6.19 -0.51
CA ASN A 102 10.62 -6.10 -1.61
C ASN A 102 11.70 -7.21 -1.58
N GLU A 103 12.68 -7.13 -2.45
CA GLU A 103 13.81 -8.08 -2.58
C GLU A 103 14.66 -8.20 -1.31
N ASN A 104 14.70 -7.14 -0.49
CA ASN A 104 15.42 -7.09 0.79
C ASN A 104 14.52 -7.46 1.98
N ASN A 105 13.35 -8.06 1.73
CA ASN A 105 12.33 -8.35 2.74
C ASN A 105 11.81 -7.10 3.47
N VAL A 106 11.93 -5.92 2.88
CA VAL A 106 11.47 -4.66 3.45
C VAL A 106 9.99 -4.42 3.11
N ASP A 107 9.21 -4.08 4.11
CA ASP A 107 7.90 -3.47 3.97
C ASP A 107 8.11 -2.00 3.58
N LEU A 108 7.85 -1.67 2.31
CA LEU A 108 8.09 -0.32 1.81
C LEU A 108 7.21 0.72 2.50
N ASN A 109 6.01 0.31 2.99
CA ASN A 109 5.16 1.22 3.78
C ASN A 109 5.60 1.33 5.26
N ARG A 110 6.84 0.95 5.55
CA ARG A 110 7.59 1.18 6.80
C ARG A 110 8.94 1.84 6.54
N ASN A 111 9.22 2.21 5.27
CA ASN A 111 10.54 2.69 4.85
C ASN A 111 10.57 4.20 4.52
N PHE A 112 9.42 4.90 4.56
CA PHE A 112 9.35 6.35 4.36
C PHE A 112 9.69 7.11 5.67
N VAL A 113 10.81 6.77 6.29
CA VAL A 113 11.29 7.40 7.53
C VAL A 113 11.88 8.78 7.21
N TRP A 114 11.35 9.83 7.85
CA TRP A 114 11.61 11.23 7.46
C TRP A 114 13.09 11.61 7.48
N ASP A 115 13.74 11.37 8.61
CA ASP A 115 15.15 11.70 8.87
C ASP A 115 16.14 10.61 8.46
N GLU A 116 15.63 9.52 7.86
CA GLU A 116 16.39 8.32 7.51
C GLU A 116 17.05 7.61 8.71
N VAL A 117 16.57 7.89 9.92
CA VAL A 117 17.00 7.20 11.15
C VAL A 117 16.14 5.95 11.39
N PHE A 118 16.63 4.81 10.98
CA PHE A 118 15.98 3.50 11.13
C PHE A 118 16.27 2.94 12.53
N ASP A 119 15.57 3.48 13.55
CA ASP A 119 15.80 3.12 14.94
C ASP A 119 15.35 1.68 15.26
N PRO A 120 16.28 0.77 15.62
CA PRO A 120 15.93 -0.62 15.95
C PRO A 120 15.10 -0.76 17.22
N GLN A 121 14.89 0.30 18.00
CA GLN A 121 14.15 0.27 19.27
C GLN A 121 12.72 0.81 19.15
N VAL A 122 12.33 1.33 17.99
CA VAL A 122 11.03 2.00 17.79
C VAL A 122 9.81 1.13 18.14
N ASN A 123 9.92 -0.19 18.03
CA ASN A 123 8.85 -1.14 18.33
C ASN A 123 9.33 -2.22 19.31
N SER A 124 9.46 -1.86 20.58
CA SER A 124 9.87 -2.81 21.64
C SER A 124 8.84 -3.94 21.88
N ASP A 125 7.57 -3.75 21.51
CA ASP A 125 6.52 -4.77 21.61
C ASP A 125 6.69 -5.90 20.59
N TYR A 126 7.53 -5.75 19.58
CA TYR A 126 7.84 -6.81 18.61
C TYR A 126 8.75 -7.91 19.20
N GLU A 127 9.69 -7.56 20.08
CA GLU A 127 10.66 -8.52 20.65
C GLU A 127 9.99 -9.73 21.34
N PRO A 128 9.04 -9.55 22.27
CA PRO A 128 8.38 -10.68 22.90
C PRO A 128 7.49 -11.49 21.94
N LEU A 129 7.19 -10.96 20.75
CA LEU A 129 6.39 -11.64 19.74
C LEU A 129 7.21 -12.49 18.76
N ILE A 130 8.54 -12.39 18.75
CA ILE A 130 9.41 -13.13 17.82
C ILE A 130 9.07 -14.63 17.72
N PRO A 131 8.85 -15.38 18.82
CA PRO A 131 8.50 -16.79 18.71
C PRO A 131 7.18 -17.05 17.96
N LEU A 132 6.25 -16.10 17.98
CA LEU A 132 4.97 -16.16 17.27
C LEU A 132 5.16 -15.78 15.78
N VAL A 133 5.83 -14.65 15.54
CA VAL A 133 5.82 -13.98 14.23
C VAL A 133 6.95 -14.42 13.30
N ASN A 134 8.08 -14.90 13.84
CA ASN A 134 9.27 -15.29 13.06
C ASN A 134 9.71 -16.75 13.37
N PRO A 135 8.86 -17.78 13.14
CA PRO A 135 9.24 -19.17 13.37
C PRO A 135 10.35 -19.60 12.41
N ALA A 136 11.51 -20.01 12.95
CA ALA A 136 12.77 -20.22 12.24
C ALA A 136 12.97 -21.66 11.71
N ARG A 137 11.93 -22.32 11.22
CA ARG A 137 12.03 -23.69 10.66
C ARG A 137 11.19 -23.83 9.40
N PRO A 138 11.54 -24.70 8.43
CA PRO A 138 10.71 -24.98 7.26
C PRO A 138 9.29 -25.43 7.63
N ILE A 139 8.32 -25.16 6.77
CA ILE A 139 6.94 -25.63 6.94
C ILE A 139 6.91 -27.13 6.62
N ALA A 140 6.74 -27.95 7.64
CA ALA A 140 6.69 -29.41 7.51
C ALA A 140 5.26 -29.96 7.47
N ASN A 141 4.32 -29.27 8.13
CA ASN A 141 2.93 -29.66 8.23
C ASN A 141 2.12 -28.41 8.61
N LEU A 142 1.01 -28.15 7.91
CA LEU A 142 0.18 -26.96 8.17
C LEU A 142 -0.58 -27.09 9.49
N PHE A 143 -1.18 -28.24 9.76
CA PHE A 143 -1.91 -28.46 11.01
C PHE A 143 -1.01 -28.23 12.24
N ALA A 144 0.20 -28.80 12.25
CA ALA A 144 1.16 -28.58 13.32
C ALA A 144 1.62 -27.11 13.40
N SER A 145 1.75 -26.43 12.26
CA SER A 145 2.08 -24.99 12.20
C SER A 145 0.96 -24.14 12.79
N ASP A 146 -0.29 -24.47 12.50
CA ASP A 146 -1.47 -23.81 13.01
C ASP A 146 -1.65 -24.01 14.53
N ALA A 147 -1.48 -25.24 14.99
CA ALA A 147 -1.52 -25.54 16.43
C ALA A 147 -0.43 -24.76 17.19
N ALA A 148 0.79 -24.72 16.65
CA ALA A 148 1.88 -23.96 17.24
C ALA A 148 1.62 -22.44 17.22
N PHE A 149 1.07 -21.92 16.13
CA PHE A 149 0.67 -20.52 16.01
C PHE A 149 -0.39 -20.14 17.05
N LEU A 150 -1.48 -20.92 17.14
CA LEU A 150 -2.56 -20.65 18.10
C LEU A 150 -2.08 -20.74 19.55
N THR A 151 -1.27 -21.75 19.89
CA THR A 151 -0.69 -21.89 21.23
C THR A 151 0.15 -20.67 21.61
N ARG A 152 1.00 -20.21 20.70
CA ARG A 152 1.85 -19.03 20.92
C ARG A 152 1.03 -17.75 20.98
N LEU A 153 0.00 -17.62 20.13
CA LEU A 153 -0.90 -16.47 20.14
C LEU A 153 -1.62 -16.35 21.49
N VAL A 154 -2.22 -17.46 21.98
CA VAL A 154 -2.87 -17.48 23.30
C VAL A 154 -1.89 -17.13 24.40
N GLY A 155 -0.70 -17.73 24.40
CA GLY A 155 0.36 -17.42 25.37
C GLY A 155 0.80 -15.94 25.32
N SER A 156 0.86 -15.36 24.13
CA SER A 156 1.17 -13.94 23.96
C SER A 156 0.04 -13.04 24.45
N ILE A 157 -1.22 -13.40 24.18
CA ILE A 157 -2.40 -12.66 24.69
C ILE A 157 -2.41 -12.63 26.21
N LEU A 158 -2.16 -13.77 26.86
CA LEU A 158 -2.12 -13.87 28.32
C LEU A 158 -0.99 -13.03 28.94
N LYS A 159 0.14 -12.89 28.25
CA LYS A 159 1.31 -12.15 28.75
C LYS A 159 1.27 -10.66 28.46
N LEU A 160 0.80 -10.27 27.28
CA LEU A 160 0.95 -8.91 26.75
C LEU A 160 -0.38 -8.19 26.55
N GLY A 161 -1.47 -8.94 26.42
CA GLY A 161 -2.76 -8.40 25.98
C GLY A 161 -2.85 -8.18 24.47
N ILE A 162 -4.08 -8.13 23.97
CA ILE A 162 -4.36 -8.07 22.51
C ILE A 162 -3.88 -6.76 21.88
N LEU A 163 -3.97 -5.65 22.59
CA LEU A 163 -3.58 -4.32 22.06
C LEU A 163 -2.07 -4.23 21.79
N ARG A 164 -1.23 -4.73 22.69
CA ARG A 164 0.23 -4.76 22.49
C ARG A 164 0.63 -5.71 21.37
N ILE A 165 -0.06 -6.84 21.20
CA ILE A 165 0.18 -7.74 20.06
C ILE A 165 -0.16 -7.02 18.76
N ARG A 166 -1.32 -6.36 18.70
CA ARG A 166 -1.73 -5.60 17.53
C ARG A 166 -0.71 -4.50 17.20
N GLN A 167 -0.32 -3.70 18.17
CA GLN A 167 0.68 -2.66 17.99
C GLN A 167 2.03 -3.23 17.54
N GLY A 168 2.55 -4.24 18.22
CA GLY A 168 3.81 -4.88 17.90
C GLY A 168 3.83 -5.48 16.49
N MET A 169 2.69 -6.03 16.03
CA MET A 169 2.56 -6.62 14.69
C MET A 169 2.44 -5.59 13.56
N LEU A 170 1.85 -4.43 13.81
CA LEU A 170 1.43 -3.53 12.73
C LEU A 170 2.32 -2.28 12.60
N SER A 171 3.01 -1.85 13.65
CA SER A 171 3.80 -0.61 13.64
C SER A 171 5.04 -0.63 12.74
N GLY A 172 5.53 -1.81 12.39
CA GLY A 172 6.84 -1.95 11.74
C GLY A 172 7.97 -2.16 12.75
N GLN A 173 9.12 -2.65 12.27
CA GLN A 173 10.32 -2.86 13.09
C GLN A 173 11.58 -2.76 12.20
N TYR A 174 12.73 -2.40 12.79
CA TYR A 174 13.97 -2.15 12.04
C TYR A 174 15.14 -3.02 12.53
N ARG A 175 14.87 -4.00 13.39
CA ARG A 175 15.90 -4.84 14.02
C ARG A 175 16.05 -6.22 13.39
N HIS A 176 14.96 -6.80 12.88
CA HIS A 176 14.91 -8.18 12.40
C HIS A 176 14.70 -8.26 10.89
N PRO A 177 15.78 -8.29 10.06
CA PRO A 177 15.66 -8.25 8.59
C PRO A 177 14.90 -9.44 7.99
N ARG A 178 14.85 -10.58 8.68
CA ARG A 178 14.12 -11.77 8.26
C ARG A 178 12.70 -11.84 8.80
N GLY A 179 12.30 -10.86 9.61
CA GLY A 179 10.99 -10.80 10.25
C GLY A 179 9.92 -10.17 9.37
N VAL A 180 8.65 -10.38 9.76
CA VAL A 180 7.53 -9.65 9.18
C VAL A 180 7.60 -8.16 9.54
N GLN A 181 7.02 -7.30 8.71
CA GLN A 181 6.95 -5.83 8.91
C GLN A 181 8.33 -5.16 9.11
N PHE A 182 9.38 -5.72 8.51
CA PHE A 182 10.71 -5.11 8.53
C PHE A 182 10.73 -3.85 7.68
N GLY A 183 11.02 -2.70 8.28
CA GLY A 183 11.05 -1.39 7.64
C GLY A 183 12.38 -1.02 6.96
N GLY A 184 13.37 -1.93 7.00
CA GLY A 184 14.71 -1.67 6.47
C GLY A 184 15.71 -1.13 7.50
N GLN A 185 16.94 -0.98 7.08
CA GLN A 185 18.03 -0.30 7.82
C GLN A 185 18.61 0.86 7.00
N SER A 186 18.02 1.11 5.84
CA SER A 186 18.30 2.24 4.97
C SER A 186 17.12 2.47 4.03
N THR A 187 17.05 3.67 3.47
CA THR A 187 16.07 4.02 2.43
C THR A 187 16.23 3.09 1.22
N GLN A 188 15.15 2.44 0.83
CA GLN A 188 15.13 1.52 -0.31
C GLN A 188 15.05 2.30 -1.63
N GLU A 189 15.48 1.65 -2.72
CA GLU A 189 15.51 2.24 -4.06
C GLU A 189 14.13 2.76 -4.49
N SER A 190 13.09 1.95 -4.29
CA SER A 190 11.71 2.34 -4.57
C SER A 190 11.25 3.55 -3.75
N THR A 191 11.59 3.57 -2.45
CA THR A 191 11.28 4.69 -1.56
C THR A 191 11.98 5.96 -2.00
N HIS A 192 13.24 5.86 -2.38
CA HIS A 192 14.03 6.99 -2.85
C HIS A 192 13.44 7.60 -4.13
N LEU A 193 13.03 6.75 -5.09
CA LEU A 193 12.34 7.19 -6.30
C LEU A 193 11.04 7.93 -5.97
N MET A 194 10.18 7.34 -5.14
CA MET A 194 8.88 7.96 -4.80
C MET A 194 9.05 9.30 -4.07
N ARG A 195 10.02 9.41 -3.15
CA ARG A 195 10.36 10.69 -2.50
C ARG A 195 10.73 11.76 -3.53
N GLY A 196 11.55 11.41 -4.52
CA GLY A 196 11.93 12.31 -5.60
C GLY A 196 10.73 12.75 -6.45
N LEU A 197 9.82 11.82 -6.77
CA LEU A 197 8.59 12.13 -7.51
C LEU A 197 7.65 13.06 -6.72
N PHE A 198 7.53 12.89 -5.39
CA PHE A 198 6.74 13.77 -4.53
C PHE A 198 7.31 15.18 -4.44
N GLN A 199 8.64 15.32 -4.36
CA GLN A 199 9.29 16.63 -4.41
C GLN A 199 9.03 17.32 -5.75
N GLN A 200 9.24 16.62 -6.87
CA GLN A 200 8.94 17.15 -8.21
C GLN A 200 7.47 17.57 -8.35
N ALA A 201 6.54 16.81 -7.76
CA ALA A 201 5.13 17.17 -7.76
C ALA A 201 4.89 18.52 -7.08
N PHE A 202 5.45 18.75 -5.89
CA PHE A 202 5.29 20.01 -5.18
C PHE A 202 6.08 21.17 -5.81
N ASP A 203 7.25 20.89 -6.39
CA ASP A 203 8.01 21.93 -7.11
C ASP A 203 7.21 22.50 -8.29
N ALA A 204 6.47 21.64 -8.98
CA ALA A 204 5.79 22.00 -10.21
C ALA A 204 4.33 22.45 -10.03
N TYR A 205 3.57 21.86 -9.11
CA TYR A 205 2.12 22.02 -9.03
C TYR A 205 1.66 22.76 -7.77
N GLY A 206 0.55 23.48 -7.87
CA GLY A 206 -0.08 24.21 -6.75
C GLY A 206 -0.95 23.30 -5.87
N GLN A 207 -1.62 22.32 -6.49
CA GLN A 207 -2.50 21.35 -5.85
C GLN A 207 -2.14 19.93 -6.29
N VAL A 208 -1.99 19.04 -5.32
CA VAL A 208 -1.68 17.62 -5.55
C VAL A 208 -2.73 16.74 -4.87
N ILE A 209 -3.23 15.75 -5.61
CA ILE A 209 -4.11 14.70 -5.09
C ILE A 209 -3.37 13.37 -5.27
N HIS A 210 -3.23 12.56 -4.22
CA HIS A 210 -2.59 11.26 -4.27
C HIS A 210 -3.53 10.16 -3.79
N LEU A 211 -3.74 9.18 -4.66
CA LEU A 211 -4.55 7.99 -4.41
C LEU A 211 -3.61 6.77 -4.45
N ASP A 212 -3.33 6.16 -3.31
CA ASP A 212 -2.48 4.97 -3.22
C ASP A 212 -3.33 3.71 -3.03
N MET A 213 -3.11 2.68 -3.88
CA MET A 213 -3.97 1.51 -3.96
C MET A 213 -3.43 0.36 -3.12
N HIS A 214 -4.17 -0.02 -2.07
CA HIS A 214 -3.86 -1.09 -1.12
C HIS A 214 -4.99 -2.09 -0.97
N THR A 215 -4.67 -3.29 -0.47
CA THR A 215 -5.65 -4.34 -0.16
C THR A 215 -5.27 -5.10 1.11
N GLY A 216 -6.26 -5.73 1.73
CA GLY A 216 -6.03 -6.69 2.81
C GLY A 216 -6.66 -6.31 4.15
N TYR A 217 -6.76 -5.03 4.45
CA TYR A 217 -7.29 -4.52 5.71
C TYR A 217 -8.70 -3.94 5.53
N GLY A 218 -9.51 -4.00 6.59
CA GLY A 218 -10.85 -3.41 6.63
C GLY A 218 -11.97 -4.41 6.35
N PRO A 219 -13.23 -3.93 6.36
CA PRO A 219 -14.41 -4.78 6.19
C PRO A 219 -14.46 -5.40 4.79
N ARG A 220 -14.83 -6.68 4.71
CA ARG A 220 -15.00 -7.34 3.42
C ARG A 220 -16.13 -6.66 2.60
N TYR A 221 -15.91 -6.53 1.31
CA TYR A 221 -16.81 -5.85 0.36
C TYR A 221 -17.02 -4.36 0.64
N GLN A 222 -16.08 -3.73 1.31
CA GLN A 222 -16.09 -2.29 1.52
C GLN A 222 -14.65 -1.77 1.48
N MET A 223 -14.39 -0.80 0.61
CA MET A 223 -13.13 -0.08 0.63
C MET A 223 -13.16 0.96 1.74
N SER A 224 -12.05 1.10 2.45
CA SER A 224 -11.81 2.20 3.40
C SER A 224 -10.89 3.23 2.76
N MET A 225 -11.20 4.50 2.89
CA MET A 225 -10.22 5.56 2.66
C MET A 225 -9.48 5.80 3.98
N VAL A 226 -8.17 5.55 3.99
CA VAL A 226 -7.33 5.74 5.18
C VAL A 226 -6.48 6.99 4.99
N ASN A 227 -6.72 7.99 5.82
CA ASN A 227 -6.07 9.29 5.73
C ASN A 227 -4.96 9.43 6.77
N SER A 228 -3.95 10.23 6.46
CA SER A 228 -2.94 10.69 7.42
C SER A 228 -3.58 11.42 8.59
N THR A 229 -2.95 11.33 9.77
CA THR A 229 -3.30 12.17 10.93
C THR A 229 -3.08 13.66 10.69
N ARG A 230 -2.30 14.01 9.66
CA ARG A 230 -2.00 15.37 9.22
C ARG A 230 -3.03 15.95 8.23
N GLU A 231 -4.03 15.14 7.81
CA GLU A 231 -5.16 15.69 7.03
C GLU A 231 -6.01 16.60 7.92
N PRO A 232 -6.15 17.87 7.55
CA PRO A 232 -6.84 18.85 8.43
C PRO A 232 -8.35 18.63 8.53
N ALA A 233 -8.96 18.02 7.49
CA ALA A 233 -10.39 17.74 7.51
C ALA A 233 -10.70 16.45 8.28
N SER A 234 -11.72 16.50 9.12
CA SER A 234 -12.17 15.32 9.87
C SER A 234 -12.81 14.26 8.98
N GLY A 235 -12.83 13.00 9.45
CA GLY A 235 -13.49 11.91 8.72
C GLY A 235 -14.93 12.22 8.32
N PRO A 236 -15.81 12.71 9.22
CA PRO A 236 -17.20 13.10 8.88
C PRO A 236 -17.29 14.19 7.80
N GLU A 237 -16.42 15.22 7.87
CA GLU A 237 -16.37 16.28 6.83
C GLU A 237 -16.00 15.71 5.46
N LEU A 238 -15.03 14.80 5.42
CA LEU A 238 -14.62 14.16 4.19
C LEU A 238 -15.69 13.19 3.65
N VAL A 239 -16.41 12.47 4.52
CA VAL A 239 -17.56 11.64 4.15
C VAL A 239 -18.63 12.47 3.45
N GLU A 240 -18.96 13.61 4.01
CA GLU A 240 -19.93 14.53 3.41
C GLU A 240 -19.40 15.10 2.09
N ARG A 241 -18.15 15.55 2.06
CA ARG A 241 -17.51 16.18 0.90
C ARG A 241 -17.37 15.23 -0.28
N PHE A 242 -16.92 13.98 -0.04
CA PHE A 242 -16.65 13.01 -1.09
C PHE A 242 -17.83 12.07 -1.39
N LYS A 243 -18.88 12.12 -0.56
CA LYS A 243 -20.04 11.21 -0.67
C LYS A 243 -19.62 9.74 -0.65
N TYR A 244 -18.58 9.44 0.13
CA TYR A 244 -18.07 8.09 0.33
C TYR A 244 -18.19 7.69 1.80
N PRO A 245 -18.78 6.50 2.14
CA PRO A 245 -19.29 6.24 3.49
C PRO A 245 -18.20 5.87 4.52
N LEU A 246 -17.05 5.35 4.11
CA LEU A 246 -16.04 4.83 5.03
C LEU A 246 -14.69 5.54 4.84
N ILE A 247 -14.48 6.55 5.66
CA ILE A 247 -13.22 7.31 5.72
C ILE A 247 -12.73 7.27 7.17
N VAL A 248 -11.52 6.78 7.37
CA VAL A 248 -10.90 6.62 8.67
C VAL A 248 -9.59 7.41 8.73
N ALA A 249 -9.30 7.98 9.89
CA ALA A 249 -7.99 8.58 10.14
C ALA A 249 -7.03 7.50 10.66
N ALA A 250 -5.75 7.61 10.33
CA ALA A 250 -4.71 6.72 10.86
C ALA A 250 -4.35 7.05 12.32
N THR A 251 -5.37 7.25 13.18
CA THR A 251 -5.19 7.53 14.60
C THR A 251 -5.03 6.24 15.41
N PRO A 252 -4.33 6.27 16.58
CA PRO A 252 -4.20 5.08 17.43
C PRO A 252 -5.53 4.51 17.93
N SER A 253 -6.61 5.31 17.99
CA SER A 253 -7.96 4.87 18.36
C SER A 253 -8.66 4.10 17.24
N ASP A 254 -8.50 4.55 16.00
CA ASP A 254 -9.26 4.03 14.87
C ASP A 254 -8.40 3.10 13.99
N PHE A 255 -7.10 3.33 14.00
CA PHE A 255 -6.11 2.58 13.28
C PHE A 255 -4.94 2.24 14.23
N TYR A 256 -3.76 1.96 13.74
CA TYR A 256 -2.52 1.78 14.54
C TYR A 256 -1.47 2.78 14.07
N THR A 257 -0.58 3.20 14.96
CA THR A 257 0.52 4.07 14.57
C THR A 257 1.51 3.33 13.72
N VAL A 258 1.75 3.83 12.53
CA VAL A 258 2.73 3.29 11.56
C VAL A 258 3.92 4.23 11.47
N THR A 259 5.12 3.70 11.60
CA THR A 259 6.34 4.44 11.32
C THR A 259 6.74 4.21 9.87
N GLY A 260 7.08 5.27 9.14
CA GLY A 260 7.54 5.18 7.75
C GLY A 260 6.44 4.90 6.72
N ASP A 261 5.23 5.41 6.96
CA ASP A 261 4.10 5.36 6.03
C ASP A 261 4.27 6.39 4.90
N ILE A 262 3.91 5.99 3.67
CA ILE A 262 4.05 6.83 2.47
C ILE A 262 3.14 8.06 2.51
N THR A 263 1.90 7.91 2.97
CA THR A 263 0.92 9.00 3.01
C THR A 263 1.30 10.01 4.08
N GLU A 264 1.70 9.53 5.27
CA GLU A 264 2.19 10.37 6.35
C GLU A 264 3.45 11.15 5.94
N TYR A 265 4.40 10.48 5.26
CA TYR A 265 5.59 11.14 4.70
C TYR A 265 5.23 12.25 3.71
N PHE A 266 4.23 12.03 2.85
CA PHE A 266 3.85 13.02 1.84
C PHE A 266 3.23 14.28 2.47
N TYR A 267 2.40 14.11 3.50
CA TYR A 267 1.90 15.25 4.30
C TYR A 267 3.03 15.95 5.04
N GLN A 268 3.95 15.21 5.67
CA GLN A 268 5.09 15.80 6.36
C GLN A 268 5.97 16.60 5.40
N LEU A 269 6.22 16.08 4.19
CA LEU A 269 6.95 16.80 3.15
C LEU A 269 6.28 18.12 2.77
N ARG A 270 4.94 18.12 2.62
CA ARG A 270 4.16 19.33 2.38
C ARG A 270 4.33 20.33 3.54
N ASP A 271 4.12 19.88 4.77
CA ASP A 271 4.12 20.76 5.94
C ASP A 271 5.47 21.43 6.16
N GLU A 272 6.56 20.69 5.99
CA GLU A 272 7.90 21.17 6.32
C GLU A 272 8.59 21.92 5.18
N LYS A 273 8.35 21.51 3.90
CA LYS A 273 9.06 22.11 2.77
C LYS A 273 8.17 22.90 1.82
N TYR A 274 6.86 22.62 1.80
CA TYR A 274 5.93 23.18 0.82
C TYR A 274 4.62 23.66 1.46
N PRO A 275 4.64 24.47 2.56
CA PRO A 275 3.45 24.78 3.35
C PRO A 275 2.36 25.57 2.60
N SER A 276 2.71 26.21 1.47
CA SER A 276 1.75 26.92 0.61
C SER A 276 1.03 26.01 -0.39
N LYS A 277 1.48 24.76 -0.56
CA LYS A 277 0.89 23.82 -1.51
C LYS A 277 -0.31 23.10 -0.91
N LYS A 278 -1.30 22.82 -1.76
CA LYS A 278 -2.48 22.03 -1.37
C LYS A 278 -2.20 20.54 -1.61
N LEU A 279 -2.47 19.73 -0.61
CA LEU A 279 -2.37 18.28 -0.70
C LEU A 279 -3.64 17.63 -0.17
N PHE A 280 -4.14 16.65 -0.90
CA PHE A 280 -4.99 15.58 -0.39
C PHE A 280 -4.35 14.24 -0.77
N ALA A 281 -3.99 13.43 0.21
CA ALA A 281 -3.43 12.11 -0.01
C ALA A 281 -4.16 11.08 0.85
N THR A 282 -4.52 9.96 0.26
CA THR A 282 -5.26 8.90 0.94
C THR A 282 -4.87 7.53 0.39
N CYS A 283 -4.92 6.53 1.27
CA CYS A 283 -4.83 5.13 0.89
C CYS A 283 -6.25 4.59 0.63
N PHE A 284 -6.44 3.94 -0.52
CA PHE A 284 -7.63 3.15 -0.83
C PHE A 284 -7.38 1.71 -0.40
N GLU A 285 -7.94 1.32 0.74
CA GLU A 285 -7.71 0.01 1.35
C GLU A 285 -8.91 -0.91 1.09
N PHE A 286 -8.76 -1.86 0.16
CA PHE A 286 -9.81 -2.80 -0.20
C PHE A 286 -9.83 -4.00 0.76
N GLY A 287 -10.80 -4.04 1.68
CA GLY A 287 -10.95 -5.10 2.67
C GLY A 287 -11.23 -6.47 2.04
N THR A 288 -10.54 -7.49 2.51
CA THR A 288 -10.58 -8.85 1.93
C THR A 288 -11.18 -9.90 2.85
N PHE A 289 -10.46 -10.29 3.93
CA PHE A 289 -10.99 -11.26 4.89
C PHE A 289 -12.01 -10.66 5.84
N GLY A 290 -11.98 -9.34 6.05
CA GLY A 290 -12.82 -8.60 6.97
C GLY A 290 -12.07 -8.15 8.23
N ASP A 291 -12.78 -7.44 9.09
CA ASP A 291 -12.28 -6.77 10.31
C ASP A 291 -12.61 -7.50 11.61
N SER A 292 -13.34 -8.61 11.56
CA SER A 292 -13.59 -9.44 12.73
C SER A 292 -12.30 -10.03 13.31
N LEU A 293 -12.28 -10.30 14.62
CA LEU A 293 -11.10 -10.89 15.28
C LEU A 293 -10.61 -12.19 14.59
N PRO A 294 -11.48 -13.15 14.22
CA PRO A 294 -11.04 -14.32 13.46
C PRO A 294 -10.40 -13.96 12.10
N ALA A 295 -10.92 -12.96 11.40
CA ALA A 295 -10.37 -12.50 10.13
C ALA A 295 -8.98 -11.86 10.32
N GLN A 296 -8.79 -11.05 11.34
CA GLN A 296 -7.49 -10.45 11.68
C GLN A 296 -6.45 -11.54 12.05
N ILE A 297 -6.85 -12.56 12.84
CA ILE A 297 -5.98 -13.70 13.17
C ILE A 297 -5.62 -14.49 11.90
N ARG A 298 -6.57 -14.70 10.99
CA ARG A 298 -6.34 -15.36 9.70
C ARG A 298 -5.33 -14.57 8.85
N SER A 299 -5.47 -13.27 8.77
CA SER A 299 -4.55 -12.38 8.03
C SER A 299 -3.14 -12.42 8.63
N MET A 300 -3.02 -12.34 9.95
CA MET A 300 -1.75 -12.47 10.67
C MET A 300 -1.08 -13.82 10.38
N ARG A 301 -1.83 -14.91 10.49
CA ARG A 301 -1.33 -16.27 10.20
C ARG A 301 -0.84 -16.40 8.76
N ALA A 302 -1.60 -15.91 7.78
CA ALA A 302 -1.24 -15.96 6.36
C ALA A 302 0.08 -15.21 6.10
N THR A 303 0.24 -14.02 6.68
CA THR A 303 1.47 -13.21 6.57
C THR A 303 2.68 -13.90 7.20
N ILE A 304 2.53 -14.48 8.39
CA ILE A 304 3.60 -15.23 9.06
C ILE A 304 4.00 -16.48 8.25
N LEU A 305 3.04 -17.22 7.73
CA LEU A 305 3.31 -18.42 6.93
C LEU A 305 3.99 -18.09 5.61
N GLU A 306 3.60 -17.00 4.94
CA GLU A 306 4.27 -16.55 3.72
C GLU A 306 5.73 -16.16 4.00
N ASN A 307 5.98 -15.32 5.01
CA ASN A 307 7.33 -14.94 5.36
C ASN A 307 8.19 -16.15 5.77
N ARG A 308 7.62 -17.08 6.55
CA ARG A 308 8.29 -18.34 6.91
C ARG A 308 8.59 -19.20 5.67
N LEU A 309 7.66 -19.27 4.72
CA LEU A 309 7.87 -19.98 3.45
C LEU A 309 9.02 -19.34 2.65
N PHE A 310 9.09 -18.03 2.59
CA PHE A 310 10.17 -17.33 1.91
C PHE A 310 11.52 -17.55 2.58
N GLN A 311 11.59 -17.42 3.91
CA GLN A 311 12.84 -17.47 4.67
C GLN A 311 13.39 -18.90 4.86
N HIS A 312 12.52 -19.90 4.93
CA HIS A 312 12.88 -21.25 5.37
C HIS A 312 12.34 -22.36 4.46
N GLY A 313 11.44 -22.04 3.51
CA GLY A 313 10.85 -23.02 2.61
C GLY A 313 9.76 -23.88 3.24
N ALA A 314 9.32 -24.86 2.45
CA ALA A 314 8.36 -25.89 2.85
C ALA A 314 8.88 -27.27 2.37
N LYS A 315 8.52 -28.34 3.11
CA LYS A 315 8.97 -29.70 2.80
C LYS A 315 8.41 -30.26 1.48
N THR A 316 7.25 -29.77 1.04
CA THR A 316 6.61 -30.23 -0.20
C THR A 316 6.04 -29.07 -1.01
N ASP A 317 5.89 -29.26 -2.32
CA ASP A 317 5.27 -28.25 -3.19
C ASP A 317 3.77 -28.07 -2.91
N ALA A 318 3.09 -29.10 -2.43
CA ALA A 318 1.70 -29.00 -1.99
C ALA A 318 1.55 -28.03 -0.82
N LEU A 319 2.44 -28.08 0.18
CA LEU A 319 2.47 -27.15 1.30
C LEU A 319 2.78 -25.71 0.82
N ARG A 320 3.74 -25.57 -0.08
CA ARG A 320 4.09 -24.29 -0.71
C ARG A 320 2.88 -23.68 -1.44
N GLY A 321 2.20 -24.49 -2.23
CA GLY A 321 1.00 -24.09 -2.98
C GLY A 321 -0.14 -23.66 -2.06
N ALA A 322 -0.39 -24.40 -0.98
CA ALA A 322 -1.44 -24.07 0.00
C ALA A 322 -1.18 -22.71 0.71
N VAL A 323 0.06 -22.46 1.14
CA VAL A 323 0.44 -21.18 1.77
C VAL A 323 0.29 -20.02 0.77
N ARG A 324 0.76 -20.18 -0.46
CA ARG A 324 0.65 -19.15 -1.49
C ARG A 324 -0.80 -18.84 -1.82
N LYS A 325 -1.64 -19.85 -1.99
CA LYS A 325 -3.07 -19.67 -2.29
C LYS A 325 -3.77 -18.87 -1.19
N GLU A 326 -3.54 -19.20 0.09
CA GLU A 326 -4.12 -18.48 1.21
C GLU A 326 -3.65 -17.03 1.27
N TYR A 327 -2.38 -16.80 0.96
CA TYR A 327 -1.80 -15.46 0.94
C TYR A 327 -2.30 -14.63 -0.25
N GLU A 328 -2.52 -15.25 -1.40
CA GLU A 328 -3.15 -14.61 -2.55
C GLU A 328 -4.59 -14.19 -2.23
N GLU A 329 -5.39 -15.05 -1.61
CA GLU A 329 -6.76 -14.72 -1.18
C GLU A 329 -6.81 -13.57 -0.15
N LEU A 330 -5.74 -13.37 0.63
CA LEU A 330 -5.63 -12.23 1.54
C LEU A 330 -5.52 -10.89 0.79
N PHE A 331 -4.93 -10.83 -0.40
CA PHE A 331 -4.65 -9.57 -1.08
C PHE A 331 -5.43 -9.37 -2.40
N PHE A 332 -5.79 -10.44 -3.10
CA PHE A 332 -6.60 -10.34 -4.31
C PHE A 332 -7.55 -11.55 -4.46
N PRO A 333 -8.66 -11.53 -3.73
CA PRO A 333 -9.64 -12.61 -3.75
C PRO A 333 -10.06 -13.03 -5.15
N ALA A 334 -10.23 -14.34 -5.36
CA ALA A 334 -10.70 -14.89 -6.62
C ALA A 334 -12.20 -14.62 -6.86
N GLU A 335 -12.92 -14.27 -5.82
CA GLU A 335 -14.37 -14.06 -5.84
C GLU A 335 -14.77 -12.87 -6.73
N GLU A 336 -15.63 -13.12 -7.72
CA GLU A 336 -16.11 -12.12 -8.68
C GLU A 336 -16.85 -10.97 -8.00
N LYS A 337 -17.77 -11.29 -7.10
CA LYS A 337 -18.54 -10.29 -6.32
C LYS A 337 -17.64 -9.32 -5.58
N TRP A 338 -16.51 -9.80 -5.01
CA TRP A 338 -15.54 -8.94 -4.34
C TRP A 338 -14.87 -7.98 -5.34
N ARG A 339 -14.49 -8.50 -6.52
CA ARG A 339 -13.82 -7.70 -7.57
C ARG A 339 -14.74 -6.61 -8.13
N GLU A 340 -15.99 -6.95 -8.39
CA GLU A 340 -17.01 -5.98 -8.83
C GLU A 340 -17.21 -4.88 -7.80
N LYS A 341 -17.34 -5.26 -6.52
CA LYS A 341 -17.52 -4.29 -5.43
C LYS A 341 -16.29 -3.40 -5.25
N ALA A 342 -15.07 -3.96 -5.34
CA ALA A 342 -13.85 -3.19 -5.26
C ALA A 342 -13.77 -2.12 -6.37
N VAL A 343 -14.12 -2.47 -7.60
CA VAL A 343 -14.18 -1.50 -8.72
C VAL A 343 -15.27 -0.46 -8.49
N ALA A 344 -16.45 -0.85 -8.00
CA ALA A 344 -17.53 0.08 -7.71
C ALA A 344 -17.15 1.10 -6.62
N ASP A 345 -16.49 0.64 -5.55
CA ASP A 345 -16.04 1.51 -4.47
C ASP A 345 -14.94 2.48 -4.94
N CYS A 346 -13.98 1.97 -5.73
CA CYS A 346 -12.95 2.80 -6.34
C CYS A 346 -13.57 3.92 -7.21
N ARG A 347 -14.57 3.58 -8.03
CA ARG A 347 -15.30 4.55 -8.86
C ARG A 347 -15.98 5.61 -8.01
N GLN A 348 -16.74 5.19 -6.98
CA GLN A 348 -17.47 6.10 -6.12
C GLN A 348 -16.53 7.08 -5.41
N ALA A 349 -15.47 6.58 -4.77
CA ALA A 349 -14.52 7.39 -4.03
C ALA A 349 -13.75 8.34 -4.96
N THR A 350 -13.24 7.84 -6.08
CA THR A 350 -12.52 8.66 -7.06
C THR A 350 -13.41 9.78 -7.63
N THR A 351 -14.66 9.47 -7.99
CA THR A 351 -15.62 10.48 -8.44
C THR A 351 -15.84 11.55 -7.39
N GLY A 352 -16.08 11.15 -6.13
CA GLY A 352 -16.28 12.09 -5.03
C GLY A 352 -15.10 13.02 -4.80
N ILE A 353 -13.89 12.47 -4.80
CA ILE A 353 -12.65 13.25 -4.64
C ILE A 353 -12.48 14.24 -5.81
N LEU A 354 -12.52 13.75 -7.05
CA LEU A 354 -12.28 14.60 -8.21
C LEU A 354 -13.30 15.74 -8.33
N ARG A 355 -14.58 15.48 -8.00
CA ARG A 355 -15.64 16.51 -7.94
C ARG A 355 -15.37 17.53 -6.84
N ALA A 356 -15.02 17.08 -5.64
CA ALA A 356 -14.76 17.96 -4.50
C ALA A 356 -13.59 18.92 -4.73
N TYR A 357 -12.65 18.53 -5.60
CA TYR A 357 -11.52 19.36 -6.03
C TYR A 357 -11.76 20.06 -7.38
N SER A 358 -13.00 20.01 -7.92
CA SER A 358 -13.41 20.65 -9.18
C SER A 358 -12.60 20.21 -10.40
N LEU A 359 -12.11 18.97 -10.42
CA LEU A 359 -11.35 18.41 -11.53
C LEU A 359 -12.25 17.71 -12.57
N VAL A 360 -13.46 17.30 -12.18
CA VAL A 360 -14.50 16.75 -13.03
C VAL A 360 -15.84 17.35 -12.65
N LYS A 361 -16.84 17.25 -13.58
CA LYS A 361 -18.21 17.76 -13.36
C LYS A 361 -19.06 16.84 -12.49
#